data_a57e47bca3beccb79f89c21a9031f36e
#
_entry.id   a57e47bca3beccb79f89c21a9031f36e
#
_cell.length_a   1.000
_cell.length_b   1.000
_cell.length_c   1.000
_cell.angle_alpha   90.00
_cell.angle_beta   90.00
_cell.angle_gamma   90.00
#
_symmetry.space_group_name_H-M   'P 1'
#
loop_
_entity.id
_entity.type
_entity.pdbx_description
1 polymer ?
#
loop_
_entity_poly.entity_id
_entity_poly.type
_entity_poly.pdbx_seq_one_letter_code
_entity_poly.pdbx_strand_id
1 'polypeptide(L)'
;MTYPFKRIVASFALCPALVGLFIFTYFCTLELMNRTTSMSVVETVIGTFWFGILSAATGMIFYGLPAFGLAILYAYFQLRRCVLHMLIICLAGGTGSLVWGEVLPMETHHVGNFCLGAVTSLLMALYALPRQKPGS
;
A
#
# COMPACT_ATOMS: atom_id res chain seq x y z
N MET A 1 -18.24 -19.17 12.19
CA MET A 1 -16.84 -18.90 11.79
C MET A 1 -16.42 -17.58 12.38
N THR A 2 -15.35 -17.56 13.17
CA THR A 2 -14.80 -16.34 13.77
C THR A 2 -14.17 -15.47 12.68
N TYR A 3 -14.43 -14.16 12.70
CA TYR A 3 -13.86 -13.20 11.76
C TYR A 3 -12.32 -13.14 11.94
N PRO A 4 -11.52 -13.24 10.87
CA PRO A 4 -10.06 -13.34 10.97
C PRO A 4 -9.38 -11.99 11.27
N PHE A 5 -9.70 -11.42 12.43
CA PHE A 5 -9.27 -10.10 12.88
C PHE A 5 -7.75 -9.88 12.77
N LYS A 6 -6.97 -10.79 13.36
CA LYS A 6 -5.50 -10.68 13.39
C LYS A 6 -4.88 -10.65 11.99
N ARG A 7 -5.39 -11.48 11.07
CA ARG A 7 -4.91 -11.55 9.69
C ARG A 7 -5.18 -10.25 8.95
N ILE A 8 -6.37 -9.68 9.13
CA ILE A 8 -6.76 -8.44 8.45
C ILE A 8 -5.92 -7.28 8.95
N VAL A 9 -5.82 -7.12 10.29
CA VAL A 9 -4.99 -6.06 10.88
C VAL A 9 -3.53 -6.17 10.43
N ALA A 10 -2.94 -7.36 10.47
CA ALA A 10 -1.56 -7.56 10.03
C ALA A 10 -1.37 -7.24 8.53
N SER A 11 -2.30 -7.70 7.66
CA SER A 11 -2.19 -7.44 6.22
C SER A 11 -2.28 -5.95 5.88
N PHE A 12 -3.23 -5.24 6.46
CA PHE A 12 -3.37 -3.79 6.19
C PHE A 12 -2.28 -2.95 6.86
N ALA A 13 -1.77 -3.36 8.03
CA ALA A 13 -0.63 -2.71 8.66
C ALA A 13 0.65 -2.81 7.83
N LEU A 14 0.80 -3.90 7.05
CA LEU A 14 1.92 -4.07 6.10
C LEU A 14 1.69 -3.38 4.75
N CYS A 15 0.51 -2.78 4.52
CA CYS A 15 0.18 -2.09 3.27
C CYS A 15 1.25 -1.06 2.82
N PRO A 16 1.81 -0.22 3.71
CA PRO A 16 2.85 0.74 3.33
C PRO A 16 4.13 0.10 2.77
N ALA A 17 4.44 -1.14 3.14
CA ALA A 17 5.60 -1.85 2.59
C ALA A 17 5.46 -2.16 1.10
N LEU A 18 4.24 -2.27 0.56
CA LEU A 18 4.00 -2.44 -0.88
C LEU A 18 4.48 -1.24 -1.69
N VAL A 19 4.53 -0.04 -1.09
CA VAL A 19 5.07 1.16 -1.75
C VAL A 19 6.51 0.93 -2.18
N GLY A 20 7.33 0.30 -1.33
CA GLY A 20 8.71 -0.05 -1.68
C GLY A 20 8.80 -0.99 -2.87
N LEU A 21 7.89 -1.97 -2.97
CA LEU A 21 7.83 -2.88 -4.11
C LEU A 21 7.44 -2.15 -5.40
N PHE A 22 6.48 -1.23 -5.35
CA PHE A 22 6.11 -0.41 -6.51
C PHE A 22 7.24 0.50 -6.96
N ILE A 23 7.93 1.15 -6.02
CA ILE A 23 9.08 2.00 -6.31
C ILE A 23 10.20 1.17 -6.93
N PHE A 24 10.53 0.01 -6.37
CA PHE A 24 11.53 -0.89 -6.94
C PHE A 24 11.19 -1.28 -8.38
N THR A 25 9.97 -1.75 -8.64
CA THR A 25 9.56 -2.19 -9.99
C THR A 25 9.57 -1.02 -10.98
N TYR A 26 9.12 0.15 -10.56
CA TYR A 26 9.08 1.37 -11.39
C TYR A 26 10.49 1.79 -11.80
N PHE A 27 11.40 2.00 -10.83
CA PHE A 27 12.76 2.45 -11.13
C PHE A 27 13.58 1.39 -11.88
N CYS A 28 13.43 0.12 -11.52
CA CYS A 28 14.10 -0.96 -12.23
C CYS A 28 13.68 -1.00 -13.72
N THR A 29 12.38 -0.84 -13.99
CA THR A 29 11.86 -0.81 -15.37
C THR A 29 12.37 0.42 -16.12
N LEU A 30 12.36 1.59 -15.48
CA LEU A 30 12.80 2.85 -16.06
C LEU A 30 14.29 2.82 -16.46
N GLU A 31 15.14 2.33 -15.57
CA GLU A 31 16.58 2.20 -15.82
C GLU A 31 16.88 1.17 -16.90
N LEU A 32 16.18 0.03 -16.91
CA LEU A 32 16.33 -0.99 -17.94
C LEU A 32 15.86 -0.51 -19.34
N MET A 33 14.84 0.34 -19.38
CA MET A 33 14.34 0.91 -20.63
C MET A 33 15.24 2.02 -21.19
N ASN A 34 15.75 2.89 -20.32
CA ASN A 34 16.49 4.06 -20.77
C ASN A 34 17.95 3.77 -21.15
N ARG A 35 18.55 2.68 -20.69
CA ARG A 35 19.94 2.24 -20.99
C ARG A 35 20.99 3.37 -21.00
N THR A 36 20.71 4.46 -20.30
CA THR A 36 21.53 5.67 -20.32
C THR A 36 22.71 5.64 -19.37
N THR A 37 22.69 4.71 -18.42
CA THR A 37 23.72 4.55 -17.40
C THR A 37 24.79 3.58 -17.87
N SER A 38 26.05 3.95 -17.66
CA SER A 38 27.23 3.11 -17.86
C SER A 38 27.35 1.96 -16.85
N MET A 39 26.39 1.85 -15.93
CA MET A 39 26.34 0.80 -14.92
C MET A 39 25.92 -0.54 -15.51
N SER A 40 26.48 -1.63 -14.98
CA SER A 40 26.06 -2.97 -15.35
C SER A 40 24.60 -3.22 -14.91
N VAL A 41 23.88 -4.08 -15.63
CA VAL A 41 22.50 -4.46 -15.28
C VAL A 41 22.42 -4.98 -13.83
N VAL A 42 23.44 -5.71 -13.38
CA VAL A 42 23.50 -6.26 -12.02
C VAL A 42 23.60 -5.14 -10.97
N GLU A 43 24.44 -4.15 -11.19
CA GLU A 43 24.58 -2.99 -10.27
C GLU A 43 23.30 -2.17 -10.19
N THR A 44 22.63 -1.97 -11.33
CA THR A 44 21.34 -1.31 -11.39
C THR A 44 20.28 -2.04 -10.59
N VAL A 45 20.16 -3.34 -10.76
CA VAL A 45 19.19 -4.16 -10.02
C VAL A 45 19.46 -4.17 -8.52
N ILE A 46 20.73 -4.30 -8.12
CA ILE A 46 21.11 -4.27 -6.71
C ILE A 46 20.82 -2.89 -6.09
N GLY A 47 21.18 -1.81 -6.77
CA GLY A 47 20.95 -0.45 -6.31
C GLY A 47 19.45 -0.14 -6.15
N THR A 48 18.64 -0.47 -7.15
CA THR A 48 17.18 -0.30 -7.08
C THR A 48 16.52 -1.18 -6.03
N PHE A 49 17.06 -2.38 -5.77
CA PHE A 49 16.57 -3.27 -4.71
C PHE A 49 16.78 -2.66 -3.32
N TRP A 50 17.99 -2.15 -3.03
CA TRP A 50 18.27 -1.45 -1.78
C TRP A 50 17.40 -0.19 -1.63
N PHE A 51 17.22 0.57 -2.70
CA PHE A 51 16.33 1.73 -2.70
C PHE A 51 14.87 1.33 -2.41
N GLY A 52 14.41 0.22 -2.97
CA GLY A 52 13.09 -0.34 -2.68
C GLY A 52 12.91 -0.73 -1.20
N ILE A 53 13.94 -1.37 -0.59
CA ILE A 53 13.93 -1.70 0.84
C ILE A 53 13.87 -0.45 1.71
N LEU A 54 14.70 0.55 1.42
CA LEU A 54 14.69 1.82 2.15
C LEU A 54 13.34 2.53 2.03
N SER A 55 12.76 2.56 0.84
CA SER A 55 11.43 3.14 0.58
C SER A 55 10.33 2.39 1.32
N ALA A 56 10.40 1.05 1.38
CA ALA A 56 9.46 0.25 2.16
C ALA A 56 9.57 0.54 3.66
N ALA A 57 10.79 0.61 4.19
CA ALA A 57 11.04 0.93 5.59
C ALA A 57 10.55 2.35 5.93
N THR A 58 10.86 3.33 5.09
CA THR A 58 10.38 4.71 5.23
C THR A 58 8.85 4.78 5.16
N GLY A 59 8.24 4.08 4.21
CA GLY A 59 6.78 3.96 4.10
C GLY A 59 6.15 3.38 5.35
N MET A 60 6.75 2.36 5.95
CA MET A 60 6.27 1.77 7.21
C MET A 60 6.39 2.73 8.39
N ILE A 61 7.47 3.50 8.48
CA ILE A 61 7.67 4.48 9.57
C ILE A 61 6.64 5.62 9.46
N PHE A 62 6.49 6.21 8.29
CA PHE A 62 5.64 7.38 8.10
C PHE A 62 4.15 7.05 7.94
N TYR A 63 3.81 5.98 7.23
CA TYR A 63 2.42 5.62 6.94
C TYR A 63 1.90 4.41 7.71
N GLY A 64 2.76 3.74 8.48
CA GLY A 64 2.39 2.56 9.26
C GLY A 64 1.33 2.86 10.33
N LEU A 65 1.45 4.01 11.02
CA LEU A 65 0.50 4.41 12.06
C LEU A 65 -0.92 4.63 11.50
N PRO A 66 -1.15 5.46 10.46
CA PRO A 66 -2.47 5.63 9.88
C PRO A 66 -2.99 4.34 9.22
N ALA A 67 -2.14 3.55 8.58
CA ALA A 67 -2.53 2.27 8.00
C ALA A 67 -3.00 1.28 9.07
N PHE A 68 -2.33 1.24 10.22
CA PHE A 68 -2.72 0.43 11.37
C PHE A 68 -4.06 0.89 11.96
N GLY A 69 -4.28 2.19 12.10
CA GLY A 69 -5.55 2.77 12.54
C GLY A 69 -6.72 2.37 11.62
N LEU A 70 -6.54 2.52 10.31
CA LEU A 70 -7.53 2.09 9.31
C LEU A 70 -7.75 0.57 9.35
N ALA A 71 -6.69 -0.22 9.56
CA ALA A 71 -6.79 -1.68 9.68
C ALA A 71 -7.68 -2.12 10.84
N ILE A 72 -7.54 -1.46 11.99
CA ILE A 72 -8.39 -1.71 13.17
C ILE A 72 -9.85 -1.35 12.86
N LEU A 73 -10.10 -0.20 12.23
CA LEU A 73 -11.45 0.22 11.84
C LEU A 73 -12.09 -0.80 10.88
N TYR A 74 -11.37 -1.25 9.84
CA TYR A 74 -11.87 -2.24 8.89
C TYR A 74 -12.18 -3.59 9.57
N ALA A 75 -11.35 -4.00 10.52
CA ALA A 75 -11.57 -5.21 11.28
C ALA A 75 -12.73 -5.06 12.28
N TYR A 76 -12.87 -3.90 12.91
CA TYR A 76 -13.97 -3.58 13.83
C TYR A 76 -15.33 -3.61 13.12
N PHE A 77 -15.44 -2.97 11.96
CA PHE A 77 -16.65 -2.99 11.13
C PHE A 77 -16.87 -4.33 10.40
N GLN A 78 -15.99 -5.31 10.61
CA GLN A 78 -16.08 -6.64 10.00
C GLN A 78 -16.29 -6.59 8.48
N LEU A 79 -15.55 -5.71 7.81
CA LEU A 79 -15.69 -5.52 6.37
C LEU A 79 -15.44 -6.84 5.64
N ARG A 80 -16.27 -7.12 4.61
CA ARG A 80 -16.21 -8.34 3.82
C ARG A 80 -15.92 -8.01 2.36
N ARG A 81 -15.51 -8.99 1.58
CA ARG A 81 -15.23 -8.84 0.15
C ARG A 81 -16.51 -8.67 -0.65
N CYS A 82 -17.12 -7.48 -0.58
CA CYS A 82 -18.21 -7.05 -1.44
C CYS A 82 -17.88 -5.69 -2.06
N VAL A 83 -18.50 -5.35 -3.18
CA VAL A 83 -18.19 -4.15 -3.96
C VAL A 83 -18.27 -2.89 -3.11
N LEU A 84 -19.31 -2.75 -2.30
CA LEU A 84 -19.51 -1.57 -1.44
C LEU A 84 -18.38 -1.42 -0.41
N HIS A 85 -18.02 -2.51 0.28
CA HIS A 85 -16.95 -2.45 1.27
C HIS A 85 -15.58 -2.22 0.63
N MET A 86 -15.34 -2.75 -0.58
CA MET A 86 -14.11 -2.48 -1.32
C MET A 86 -14.00 -1.02 -1.75
N LEU A 87 -15.10 -0.39 -2.18
CA LEU A 87 -15.16 1.05 -2.47
C LEU A 87 -14.88 1.88 -1.22
N ILE A 88 -15.47 1.53 -0.08
CA ILE A 88 -15.22 2.21 1.20
C ILE A 88 -13.74 2.12 1.58
N ILE A 89 -13.13 0.95 1.46
CA ILE A 89 -11.71 0.75 1.79
C ILE A 89 -10.81 1.54 0.83
N CYS A 90 -11.13 1.54 -0.47
CA CYS A 90 -10.40 2.29 -1.48
C CYS A 90 -10.45 3.80 -1.21
N LEU A 91 -11.63 4.34 -0.94
CA LEU A 91 -11.82 5.75 -0.61
C LEU A 91 -11.16 6.11 0.73
N ALA A 92 -11.33 5.30 1.76
CA ALA A 92 -10.72 5.54 3.06
C ALA A 92 -9.18 5.47 3.00
N GLY A 93 -8.63 4.52 2.24
CA GLY A 93 -7.18 4.43 2.01
C GLY A 93 -6.63 5.62 1.23
N GLY A 94 -7.34 6.05 0.18
CA GLY A 94 -6.97 7.23 -0.62
C GLY A 94 -7.06 8.53 0.19
N THR A 95 -8.18 8.78 0.87
CA THR A 95 -8.36 9.98 1.70
C THR A 95 -7.43 9.97 2.91
N GLY A 96 -7.22 8.83 3.55
CA GLY A 96 -6.28 8.69 4.65
C GLY A 96 -4.85 9.02 4.25
N SER A 97 -4.43 8.57 3.06
CA SER A 97 -3.12 8.90 2.48
C SER A 97 -2.98 10.38 2.14
N LEU A 98 -4.04 11.03 1.64
CA LEU A 98 -4.06 12.47 1.40
C LEU A 98 -3.90 13.28 2.69
N VAL A 99 -4.79 13.04 3.66
CA VAL A 99 -4.80 13.78 4.94
C VAL A 99 -3.46 13.61 5.67
N TRP A 100 -2.90 12.40 5.64
CA TRP A 100 -1.61 12.15 6.26
C TRP A 100 -0.45 12.80 5.51
N GLY A 101 -0.54 12.88 4.18
CA GLY A 101 0.42 13.59 3.34
C GLY A 101 0.49 15.09 3.63
N GLU A 102 -0.62 15.72 4.04
CA GLU A 102 -0.66 17.13 4.48
C GLU A 102 0.04 17.35 5.84
N VAL A 103 0.02 16.32 6.70
CA VAL A 103 0.70 16.38 8.01
C VAL A 103 2.22 16.26 7.87
N LEU A 104 2.66 15.54 6.84
CA LEU A 104 4.09 15.38 6.56
C LEU A 104 4.56 16.54 5.67
N PRO A 105 5.66 17.23 5.99
CA PRO A 105 6.19 18.35 5.20
C PRO A 105 6.89 17.84 3.93
N MET A 106 6.17 17.09 3.09
CA MET A 106 6.66 16.57 1.82
C MET A 106 5.87 17.20 0.69
N GLU A 107 6.56 17.77 -0.29
CA GLU A 107 5.97 18.20 -1.56
C GLU A 107 5.56 16.96 -2.37
N THR A 108 4.37 16.47 -2.14
CA THR A 108 3.83 15.32 -2.86
C THR A 108 2.60 15.73 -3.67
N HIS A 109 2.50 15.17 -4.89
CA HIS A 109 1.30 15.40 -5.70
C HIS A 109 0.09 14.73 -5.04
N HIS A 110 -0.90 15.52 -4.64
CA HIS A 110 -2.14 15.07 -3.96
C HIS A 110 -2.80 13.88 -4.69
N VAL A 111 -2.89 13.95 -6.02
CA VAL A 111 -3.47 12.88 -6.83
C VAL A 111 -2.66 11.59 -6.74
N GLY A 112 -1.33 11.69 -6.76
CA GLY A 112 -0.45 10.53 -6.63
C GLY A 112 -0.61 9.83 -5.29
N ASN A 113 -0.65 10.59 -4.20
CA ASN A 113 -0.87 10.06 -2.85
C ASN A 113 -2.23 9.37 -2.70
N PHE A 114 -3.28 9.99 -3.22
CA PHE A 114 -4.61 9.39 -3.22
C PHE A 114 -4.63 8.06 -3.98
N CYS A 115 -4.13 8.05 -5.22
CA CYS A 115 -4.09 6.85 -6.06
C CYS A 115 -3.29 5.73 -5.41
N LEU A 116 -2.14 6.04 -4.83
CA LEU A 116 -1.27 5.07 -4.18
C LEU A 116 -1.96 4.46 -2.94
N GLY A 117 -2.55 5.29 -2.09
CA GLY A 117 -3.31 4.82 -0.92
C GLY A 117 -4.54 4.01 -1.30
N ALA A 118 -5.28 4.42 -2.34
CA ALA A 118 -6.45 3.72 -2.82
C ALA A 118 -6.10 2.34 -3.42
N VAL A 119 -5.08 2.28 -4.30
CA VAL A 119 -4.66 1.04 -4.97
C VAL A 119 -4.08 0.05 -3.98
N THR A 120 -3.20 0.48 -3.08
CA THR A 120 -2.60 -0.41 -2.07
C THR A 120 -3.65 -0.96 -1.12
N SER A 121 -4.60 -0.14 -0.66
CA SER A 121 -5.71 -0.56 0.19
C SER A 121 -6.64 -1.55 -0.54
N LEU A 122 -6.92 -1.33 -1.82
CA LEU A 122 -7.72 -2.22 -2.64
C LEU A 122 -7.05 -3.59 -2.82
N LEU A 123 -5.75 -3.62 -3.12
CA LEU A 123 -4.98 -4.86 -3.24
C LEU A 123 -4.99 -5.66 -1.95
N MET A 124 -4.79 -4.98 -0.80
CA MET A 124 -4.87 -5.63 0.50
C MET A 124 -6.28 -6.12 0.82
N ALA A 125 -7.32 -5.38 0.44
CA ALA A 125 -8.70 -5.82 0.60
C ALA A 125 -8.98 -7.10 -0.19
N LEU A 126 -8.50 -7.18 -1.43
CA LEU A 126 -8.62 -8.37 -2.27
C LEU A 126 -7.91 -9.59 -1.67
N TYR A 127 -6.79 -9.38 -0.98
CA TYR A 127 -6.02 -10.45 -0.37
C TYR A 127 -6.54 -10.87 1.00
N ALA A 128 -6.81 -9.90 1.90
CA ALA A 128 -7.04 -10.14 3.32
C ALA A 128 -8.50 -10.38 3.68
N LEU A 129 -9.46 -9.76 2.96
CA LEU A 129 -10.87 -9.84 3.33
C LEU A 129 -11.49 -11.20 3.02
N PRO A 130 -12.33 -11.73 3.94
CA PRO A 130 -13.05 -12.95 3.71
C PRO A 130 -14.12 -12.76 2.63
N ARG A 131 -14.28 -13.78 1.76
CA ARG A 131 -15.34 -13.79 0.75
C ARG A 131 -16.71 -13.84 1.42
N GLN A 132 -17.65 -13.10 0.86
CA GLN A 132 -19.05 -13.22 1.26
C GLN A 132 -19.56 -14.59 0.83
N LYS A 133 -20.16 -15.34 1.75
CA LYS A 133 -20.84 -16.57 1.36
C LYS A 133 -22.10 -16.22 0.57
N PRO A 134 -22.34 -16.86 -0.58
CA PRO A 134 -23.61 -16.69 -1.27
C PRO A 134 -24.72 -17.24 -0.35
N GLY A 135 -25.67 -16.42 0.07
CA GLY A 135 -26.85 -16.81 0.84
C GLY A 135 -26.89 -16.37 2.31
N SER A 136 -26.11 -15.38 2.72
CA SER A 136 -26.29 -14.73 4.04
C SER A 136 -26.78 -13.30 3.90
#